data_f74e82739d143c5450a4235c86bc4092
#
_entry.id   f74e82739d143c5450a4235c86bc4092
#
_cell.length_a   1.000
_cell.length_b   1.000
_cell.length_c   1.000
_cell.angle_alpha   90.00
_cell.angle_beta   90.00
_cell.angle_gamma   90.00
#
_symmetry.space_group_name_H-M   'P 1'
#
loop_
_entity.id
_entity.type
_entity.pdbx_description
1 polymer ?
#
loop_
_entity_poly.entity_id
_entity_poly.type
_entity_poly.pdbx_seq_one_letter_code
_entity_poly.pdbx_strand_id
1 'polypeptide(L)'
;EEVLGASFRVYIGVKGDKIIKKYQHRIPRKSEGYFLKIEKDCIVIAGADERGAYYGVQTLAQLLALGKLPLAEVTDYPDVPYRGVVEGFYGAPWSQEARIRQLDFYGRNKMNVYIYGPKDDPYHRTPNWRKPYPAQEGEQLKVLVNRAKENNVIFYWAIHPGQDIRWNEEDRSLLLQKFESMYQLGVRGFAVFFDDISGEGTKADKQAELLNYIDDHFVKVKRDVAPLILCPTEYNKSWTDVEGGYLTTLGDKLNEGIKVMWTGDMVVATIDKSTLDFVNPLLKRKAYIWWNFPVSDYVQDHLLLGPVYGNGLDIKDDMSAFVSNPMEHAEASKISLYSVADYTWNMENYDSETSWKHAVRDLMPLHAEYLEIFAAHNSDPGQNGHRFRREESVAIQPALSALLKAYQEKSEIDEDAYRQVAEECRKIIVAADGLLASGNENRPLITEIRPWLIQFKQVGEYGAEVLNMIRLRQQKDAFIGSYEHARALLVLMGETDAQYKAGIKSGSLHLMPTFNALFEAATTGYNAAFHAGLDTKAVYS
;
A
#
# COMPACT_ATOMS: atom_id res chain seq x y z
N GLU A 1 -38.58 -15.64 -10.25
CA GLU A 1 -39.08 -16.93 -10.76
C GLU A 1 -38.51 -18.05 -9.91
N GLU A 2 -39.38 -18.83 -9.30
CA GLU A 2 -39.07 -19.96 -8.46
C GLU A 2 -38.28 -21.00 -9.24
N VAL A 3 -37.03 -21.22 -8.87
CA VAL A 3 -36.33 -22.46 -9.21
C VAL A 3 -36.63 -23.47 -8.11
N LEU A 4 -37.84 -23.99 -8.13
CA LEU A 4 -38.25 -25.12 -7.31
C LEU A 4 -37.69 -26.40 -7.94
N GLY A 5 -36.74 -27.07 -7.28
CA GLY A 5 -36.53 -28.49 -7.44
C GLY A 5 -35.18 -29.00 -7.92
N ALA A 6 -34.20 -28.17 -8.29
CA ALA A 6 -32.85 -28.65 -8.53
C ALA A 6 -31.95 -28.27 -7.34
N SER A 7 -31.52 -29.24 -6.55
CA SER A 7 -30.53 -29.01 -5.49
C SER A 7 -29.18 -28.68 -6.14
N PHE A 8 -28.88 -27.38 -6.26
CA PHE A 8 -27.55 -26.92 -6.67
C PHE A 8 -26.51 -27.37 -5.63
N ARG A 9 -25.44 -28.00 -6.07
CA ARG A 9 -24.45 -28.61 -5.17
C ARG A 9 -23.13 -27.89 -5.25
N VAL A 10 -22.55 -27.63 -4.10
CA VAL A 10 -21.18 -27.11 -3.99
C VAL A 10 -20.31 -28.16 -3.32
N TYR A 11 -19.28 -28.62 -4.00
CA TYR A 11 -18.31 -29.58 -3.51
C TYR A 11 -17.01 -28.85 -3.24
N ILE A 12 -16.56 -28.87 -1.97
CA ILE A 12 -15.29 -28.28 -1.54
C ILE A 12 -14.47 -29.35 -0.87
N GLY A 13 -13.21 -29.51 -1.26
CA GLY A 13 -12.29 -30.46 -0.66
C GLY A 13 -10.85 -30.18 -1.01
N VAL A 14 -9.96 -30.92 -0.36
CA VAL A 14 -8.51 -30.83 -0.59
C VAL A 14 -8.00 -32.13 -1.20
N LYS A 15 -6.77 -32.10 -1.68
CA LYS A 15 -6.11 -33.26 -2.26
C LYS A 15 -6.18 -34.46 -1.29
N GLY A 16 -6.72 -35.58 -1.78
CA GLY A 16 -6.97 -36.79 -0.99
C GLY A 16 -8.43 -37.00 -0.59
N ASP A 17 -9.27 -35.97 -0.59
CA ASP A 17 -10.67 -36.08 -0.22
C ASP A 17 -11.48 -36.86 -1.25
N LYS A 18 -12.38 -37.75 -0.75
CA LYS A 18 -13.24 -38.58 -1.61
C LYS A 18 -14.23 -37.74 -2.41
N ILE A 19 -14.73 -36.63 -1.84
CA ILE A 19 -15.75 -35.79 -2.46
C ILE A 19 -15.29 -35.14 -3.77
N ILE A 20 -13.97 -34.86 -3.92
CA ILE A 20 -13.37 -34.29 -5.12
C ILE A 20 -12.47 -35.28 -5.88
N LYS A 21 -12.61 -36.60 -5.61
CA LYS A 21 -11.75 -37.66 -6.18
C LYS A 21 -11.63 -37.59 -7.71
N LYS A 22 -12.73 -37.28 -8.41
CA LYS A 22 -12.78 -37.16 -9.87
C LYS A 22 -11.88 -36.07 -10.41
N TYR A 23 -11.58 -35.04 -9.60
CA TYR A 23 -10.84 -33.84 -10.00
C TYR A 23 -9.41 -33.78 -9.46
N GLN A 24 -8.93 -34.80 -8.74
CA GLN A 24 -7.59 -34.87 -8.13
C GLN A 24 -6.45 -34.57 -9.12
N HIS A 25 -6.60 -35.04 -10.37
CA HIS A 25 -5.62 -34.84 -11.45
C HIS A 25 -5.56 -33.42 -12.00
N ARG A 26 -6.58 -32.58 -11.69
CA ARG A 26 -6.68 -31.17 -12.10
C ARG A 26 -6.08 -30.22 -11.07
N ILE A 27 -5.84 -30.69 -9.86
CA ILE A 27 -5.30 -29.86 -8.76
C ILE A 27 -3.85 -29.52 -9.07
N PRO A 28 -3.45 -28.23 -9.01
CA PRO A 28 -2.05 -27.82 -9.16
C PRO A 28 -1.16 -28.50 -8.13
N ARG A 29 0.09 -28.75 -8.48
CA ARG A 29 1.08 -29.31 -7.54
C ARG A 29 1.65 -28.28 -6.57
N LYS A 30 1.43 -26.98 -6.84
CA LYS A 30 1.89 -25.89 -5.99
C LYS A 30 1.00 -25.74 -4.75
N SER A 31 1.61 -25.45 -3.61
CA SER A 31 0.89 -25.09 -2.38
C SER A 31 -0.01 -23.91 -2.63
N GLU A 32 -1.14 -23.86 -1.93
CA GLU A 32 -2.19 -22.84 -2.06
C GLU A 32 -2.88 -22.81 -3.45
N GLY A 33 -2.54 -23.75 -4.34
CA GLY A 33 -3.20 -23.89 -5.63
C GLY A 33 -4.57 -24.53 -5.53
N TYR A 34 -5.42 -24.27 -6.52
CA TYR A 34 -6.77 -24.84 -6.58
C TYR A 34 -7.22 -25.05 -8.02
N PHE A 35 -8.22 -25.93 -8.15
CA PHE A 35 -9.06 -26.10 -9.31
C PHE A 35 -10.49 -25.75 -8.96
N LEU A 36 -11.11 -24.83 -9.71
CA LEU A 36 -12.51 -24.44 -9.61
C LEU A 36 -13.23 -24.81 -10.88
N LYS A 37 -14.37 -25.51 -10.79
CA LYS A 37 -15.25 -25.79 -11.90
C LYS A 37 -16.68 -25.37 -11.59
N ILE A 38 -17.27 -24.63 -12.51
CA ILE A 38 -18.66 -24.16 -12.44
C ILE A 38 -19.43 -24.83 -13.56
N GLU A 39 -20.37 -25.70 -13.21
CA GLU A 39 -21.28 -26.41 -14.12
C GLU A 39 -22.72 -25.94 -13.89
N LYS A 40 -23.67 -26.41 -14.71
CA LYS A 40 -25.07 -25.98 -14.65
C LYS A 40 -25.76 -26.31 -13.30
N ASP A 41 -25.35 -27.40 -12.66
CA ASP A 41 -25.98 -27.98 -11.47
C ASP A 41 -25.04 -28.12 -10.27
N CYS A 42 -23.76 -27.82 -10.48
CA CYS A 42 -22.81 -27.90 -9.38
C CYS A 42 -21.58 -26.99 -9.56
N ILE A 43 -20.94 -26.70 -8.43
CA ILE A 43 -19.62 -26.08 -8.34
C ILE A 43 -18.69 -27.05 -7.64
N VAL A 44 -17.46 -27.16 -8.13
CA VAL A 44 -16.40 -27.96 -7.51
C VAL A 44 -15.21 -27.06 -7.21
N ILE A 45 -14.74 -27.08 -5.97
CA ILE A 45 -13.49 -26.43 -5.54
C ILE A 45 -12.58 -27.49 -4.96
N ALA A 46 -11.44 -27.69 -5.60
CA ALA A 46 -10.45 -28.71 -5.21
C ALA A 46 -9.11 -28.03 -4.94
N GLY A 47 -8.75 -27.89 -3.66
CA GLY A 47 -7.49 -27.30 -3.25
C GLY A 47 -6.34 -28.28 -3.19
N ALA A 48 -5.11 -27.81 -3.45
CA ALA A 48 -3.89 -28.55 -3.17
C ALA A 48 -3.72 -28.78 -1.65
N ASP A 49 -4.21 -27.84 -0.88
CA ASP A 49 -4.28 -27.79 0.57
C ASP A 49 -5.49 -26.95 1.01
N GLU A 50 -5.67 -26.78 2.31
CA GLU A 50 -6.82 -26.02 2.88
C GLU A 50 -6.82 -24.57 2.41
N ARG A 51 -5.66 -23.93 2.28
CA ARG A 51 -5.56 -22.57 1.75
C ARG A 51 -5.94 -22.49 0.28
N GLY A 52 -5.52 -23.45 -0.53
CA GLY A 52 -5.94 -23.55 -1.91
C GLY A 52 -7.45 -23.67 -2.06
N ALA A 53 -8.09 -24.50 -1.24
CA ALA A 53 -9.56 -24.60 -1.21
C ALA A 53 -10.20 -23.26 -0.80
N TYR A 54 -9.68 -22.58 0.20
CA TYR A 54 -10.12 -21.24 0.63
C TYR A 54 -10.00 -20.22 -0.52
N TYR A 55 -8.87 -20.18 -1.24
CA TYR A 55 -8.67 -19.25 -2.36
C TYR A 55 -9.56 -19.56 -3.56
N GLY A 56 -9.89 -20.83 -3.78
CA GLY A 56 -10.92 -21.21 -4.75
C GLY A 56 -12.31 -20.65 -4.40
N VAL A 57 -12.66 -20.61 -3.10
CA VAL A 57 -13.88 -19.96 -2.60
C VAL A 57 -13.82 -18.44 -2.84
N GLN A 58 -12.66 -17.78 -2.60
CA GLN A 58 -12.52 -16.35 -2.87
C GLN A 58 -12.71 -16.03 -4.36
N THR A 59 -12.16 -16.86 -5.26
CA THR A 59 -12.40 -16.70 -6.71
C THR A 59 -13.87 -16.88 -7.07
N LEU A 60 -14.55 -17.86 -6.49
CA LEU A 60 -15.99 -18.01 -6.68
C LEU A 60 -16.75 -16.76 -6.21
N ALA A 61 -16.41 -16.20 -5.06
CA ALA A 61 -17.01 -14.98 -4.53
C ALA A 61 -16.79 -13.78 -5.45
N GLN A 62 -15.58 -13.63 -6.02
CA GLN A 62 -15.26 -12.58 -7.00
C GLN A 62 -16.10 -12.74 -8.28
N LEU A 63 -16.27 -13.97 -8.79
CA LEU A 63 -17.11 -14.24 -9.96
C LEU A 63 -18.60 -13.93 -9.70
N LEU A 64 -19.10 -14.27 -8.50
CA LEU A 64 -20.47 -13.96 -8.09
C LEU A 64 -20.72 -12.45 -8.01
N ALA A 65 -19.74 -11.68 -7.57
CA ALA A 65 -19.83 -10.22 -7.50
C ALA A 65 -19.99 -9.55 -8.89
N LEU A 66 -19.63 -10.25 -9.99
CA LEU A 66 -19.87 -9.77 -11.35
C LEU A 66 -21.35 -9.88 -11.79
N GLY A 67 -22.22 -10.39 -10.92
CA GLY A 67 -23.67 -10.50 -11.17
C GLY A 67 -24.09 -11.63 -12.13
N LYS A 68 -23.13 -12.36 -12.71
CA LYS A 68 -23.38 -13.54 -13.56
C LYS A 68 -22.33 -14.60 -13.23
N LEU A 69 -22.77 -15.81 -12.96
CA LEU A 69 -21.89 -16.95 -12.73
C LEU A 69 -21.67 -17.69 -14.06
N PRO A 70 -20.50 -17.53 -14.71
CA PRO A 70 -20.23 -18.21 -15.97
C PRO A 70 -19.95 -19.70 -15.74
N LEU A 71 -20.25 -20.53 -16.75
CA LEU A 71 -19.68 -21.88 -16.79
C LEU A 71 -18.17 -21.71 -17.04
N ALA A 72 -17.35 -22.23 -16.13
CA ALA A 72 -15.91 -21.99 -16.15
C ALA A 72 -15.11 -23.13 -15.53
N GLU A 73 -13.87 -23.25 -15.96
CA GLU A 73 -12.83 -24.01 -15.30
C GLU A 73 -11.64 -23.07 -15.02
N VAL A 74 -11.19 -23.02 -13.79
CA VAL A 74 -10.04 -22.22 -13.34
C VAL A 74 -9.05 -23.14 -12.66
N THR A 75 -7.79 -23.10 -13.07
CA THR A 75 -6.67 -23.73 -12.38
C THR A 75 -5.68 -22.64 -12.06
N ASP A 76 -5.41 -22.43 -10.77
CA ASP A 76 -4.68 -21.25 -10.34
C ASP A 76 -3.85 -21.50 -9.08
N TYR A 77 -2.80 -20.71 -8.89
CA TYR A 77 -1.88 -20.78 -7.74
C TYR A 77 -1.03 -19.52 -7.64
N PRO A 78 -0.53 -19.15 -6.45
CA PRO A 78 0.29 -17.96 -6.30
C PRO A 78 1.72 -18.14 -6.83
N ASP A 79 2.28 -17.05 -7.38
CA ASP A 79 3.69 -16.99 -7.75
C ASP A 79 4.59 -16.80 -6.52
N VAL A 80 4.20 -15.92 -5.58
CA VAL A 80 4.99 -15.62 -4.37
C VAL A 80 4.41 -16.34 -3.16
N PRO A 81 5.21 -17.18 -2.45
CA PRO A 81 4.68 -18.04 -1.37
C PRO A 81 4.22 -17.28 -0.13
N TYR A 82 4.91 -16.21 0.27
CA TYR A 82 4.50 -15.33 1.37
C TYR A 82 4.27 -13.93 0.82
N ARG A 83 3.03 -13.44 0.94
CA ARG A 83 2.57 -12.19 0.33
C ARG A 83 1.59 -11.48 1.25
N GLY A 84 1.76 -10.18 1.43
CA GLY A 84 0.91 -9.44 2.35
C GLY A 84 1.45 -8.10 2.77
N VAL A 85 1.34 -7.81 4.05
CA VAL A 85 1.58 -6.47 4.60
C VAL A 85 2.43 -6.53 5.86
N VAL A 86 3.33 -5.57 6.00
CA VAL A 86 4.03 -5.25 7.24
C VAL A 86 3.56 -3.88 7.74
N GLU A 87 2.90 -3.85 8.92
CA GLU A 87 2.57 -2.59 9.60
C GLU A 87 3.82 -2.08 10.31
N GLY A 88 4.65 -1.35 9.56
CA GLY A 88 5.96 -0.88 10.02
C GLY A 88 6.22 0.60 9.80
N PHE A 89 5.20 1.36 9.37
CA PHE A 89 5.28 2.80 9.12
C PHE A 89 5.41 3.62 10.41
N TYR A 90 5.97 4.82 10.28
CA TYR A 90 5.90 5.88 11.29
C TYR A 90 4.63 6.72 11.06
N GLY A 91 4.02 7.26 12.13
CA GLY A 91 2.80 8.05 12.08
C GLY A 91 1.75 7.55 13.05
N ALA A 92 0.47 7.87 12.80
CA ALA A 92 -0.63 7.38 13.61
C ALA A 92 -0.87 5.89 13.36
N PRO A 93 -0.83 5.03 14.40
CA PRO A 93 -1.06 3.59 14.23
C PRO A 93 -2.49 3.31 13.78
N TRP A 94 -2.68 2.22 13.09
CA TRP A 94 -4.03 1.78 12.75
C TRP A 94 -4.87 1.45 13.98
N SER A 95 -6.15 1.79 13.94
CA SER A 95 -7.09 1.36 14.98
C SER A 95 -7.33 -0.15 14.93
N GLN A 96 -7.85 -0.70 16.02
CA GLN A 96 -8.24 -2.11 16.10
C GLN A 96 -9.23 -2.49 14.97
N GLU A 97 -10.23 -1.63 14.74
CA GLU A 97 -11.22 -1.84 13.69
C GLU A 97 -10.62 -1.77 12.28
N ALA A 98 -9.67 -0.86 12.05
CA ALA A 98 -8.95 -0.76 10.78
C ALA A 98 -8.14 -2.03 10.51
N ARG A 99 -7.41 -2.56 11.51
CA ARG A 99 -6.68 -3.83 11.40
C ARG A 99 -7.60 -5.01 11.09
N ILE A 100 -8.77 -5.09 11.73
CA ILE A 100 -9.77 -6.12 11.44
C ILE A 100 -10.23 -6.03 9.97
N ARG A 101 -10.58 -4.83 9.49
CA ARG A 101 -10.97 -4.64 8.08
C ARG A 101 -9.83 -4.93 7.09
N GLN A 102 -8.58 -4.68 7.49
CA GLN A 102 -7.41 -5.05 6.69
C GLN A 102 -7.26 -6.58 6.60
N LEU A 103 -7.39 -7.30 7.70
CA LEU A 103 -7.31 -8.78 7.70
C LEU A 103 -8.40 -9.40 6.83
N ASP A 104 -9.62 -8.86 6.84
CA ASP A 104 -10.72 -9.28 5.94
C ASP A 104 -10.37 -9.02 4.47
N PHE A 105 -9.79 -7.86 4.20
CA PHE A 105 -9.33 -7.49 2.86
C PHE A 105 -8.20 -8.41 2.39
N TYR A 106 -7.24 -8.77 3.24
CA TYR A 106 -6.15 -9.68 2.88
C TYR A 106 -6.65 -11.06 2.50
N GLY A 107 -7.52 -11.66 3.32
CA GLY A 107 -8.11 -12.98 3.03
C GLY A 107 -8.87 -12.99 1.71
N ARG A 108 -9.72 -11.98 1.47
CA ARG A 108 -10.50 -11.83 0.23
C ARG A 108 -9.62 -11.69 -1.01
N ASN A 109 -8.48 -11.02 -0.88
CA ASN A 109 -7.52 -10.78 -1.96
C ASN A 109 -6.34 -11.77 -1.97
N LYS A 110 -6.47 -12.91 -1.27
CA LYS A 110 -5.51 -14.01 -1.28
C LYS A 110 -4.10 -13.67 -0.78
N MET A 111 -3.96 -12.65 0.05
CA MET A 111 -2.76 -12.41 0.84
C MET A 111 -2.74 -13.35 2.05
N ASN A 112 -1.57 -13.84 2.43
CA ASN A 112 -1.42 -14.81 3.50
C ASN A 112 -0.53 -14.39 4.67
N VAL A 113 -0.02 -13.14 4.67
CA VAL A 113 0.87 -12.63 5.71
C VAL A 113 0.42 -11.25 6.17
N TYR A 114 0.36 -11.06 7.47
CA TYR A 114 0.32 -9.76 8.13
C TYR A 114 1.36 -9.72 9.23
N ILE A 115 2.29 -8.77 9.16
CA ILE A 115 3.35 -8.59 10.15
C ILE A 115 3.00 -7.38 11.02
N TYR A 116 2.72 -7.64 12.29
CA TYR A 116 2.43 -6.63 13.30
C TYR A 116 3.73 -6.08 13.87
N GLY A 117 4.06 -4.85 13.53
CA GLY A 117 5.26 -4.15 14.02
C GLY A 117 5.06 -2.63 14.11
N PRO A 118 3.92 -2.12 14.68
CA PRO A 118 3.64 -0.70 14.74
C PRO A 118 4.66 0.04 15.61
N LYS A 119 5.17 1.16 15.11
CA LYS A 119 6.29 1.91 15.73
C LYS A 119 5.96 2.54 17.08
N ASP A 120 4.70 2.64 17.45
CA ASP A 120 4.23 3.21 18.72
C ASP A 120 3.89 2.16 19.79
N ASP A 121 3.95 0.85 19.49
CA ASP A 121 3.74 -0.21 20.46
C ASP A 121 4.99 -0.40 21.35
N PRO A 122 4.96 0.04 22.62
CA PRO A 122 6.13 -0.06 23.48
C PRO A 122 6.42 -1.49 23.96
N TYR A 123 5.51 -2.44 23.75
CA TYR A 123 5.65 -3.83 24.21
C TYR A 123 6.27 -4.74 23.15
N HIS A 124 6.36 -4.31 21.90
CA HIS A 124 7.13 -5.01 20.89
C HIS A 124 8.53 -4.41 20.71
N ARG A 125 8.79 -3.19 21.25
CA ARG A 125 10.06 -2.46 21.15
C ARG A 125 10.44 -1.82 22.49
N THR A 126 11.56 -1.09 22.50
CA THR A 126 11.98 -0.25 23.63
C THR A 126 10.87 0.76 23.97
N PRO A 127 10.55 0.97 25.28
CA PRO A 127 11.33 0.47 26.44
C PRO A 127 10.81 -0.85 27.04
N ASN A 128 9.68 -1.42 26.58
CA ASN A 128 8.97 -2.47 27.30
C ASN A 128 8.95 -3.84 26.58
N TRP A 129 9.77 -4.07 25.57
CA TRP A 129 9.80 -5.35 24.86
C TRP A 129 10.08 -6.56 25.79
N ARG A 130 10.77 -6.33 26.92
CA ARG A 130 11.05 -7.34 27.94
C ARG A 130 9.83 -7.67 28.81
N LYS A 131 8.81 -6.80 28.84
CA LYS A 131 7.63 -6.95 29.68
C LYS A 131 6.51 -7.67 28.94
N PRO A 132 5.66 -8.46 29.63
CA PRO A 132 4.44 -8.97 29.04
C PRO A 132 3.50 -7.82 28.63
N TYR A 133 2.62 -8.08 27.66
CA TYR A 133 1.53 -7.14 27.39
C TYR A 133 0.58 -7.05 28.60
N PRO A 134 0.04 -5.88 28.91
CA PRO A 134 -1.10 -5.76 29.80
C PRO A 134 -2.26 -6.62 29.28
N ALA A 135 -3.14 -7.08 30.19
CA ALA A 135 -4.19 -8.03 29.85
C ALA A 135 -5.15 -7.52 28.73
N GLN A 136 -5.48 -6.23 28.76
CA GLN A 136 -6.39 -5.64 27.77
C GLN A 136 -5.75 -5.63 26.37
N GLU A 137 -4.51 -5.21 26.23
CA GLU A 137 -3.78 -5.20 24.95
C GLU A 137 -3.54 -6.63 24.45
N GLY A 138 -3.27 -7.57 25.35
CA GLY A 138 -3.17 -8.99 25.03
C GLY A 138 -4.46 -9.55 24.42
N GLU A 139 -5.62 -9.23 25.00
CA GLU A 139 -6.92 -9.64 24.44
C GLU A 139 -7.22 -8.96 23.09
N GLN A 140 -6.84 -7.70 22.91
CA GLN A 140 -6.94 -7.03 21.60
C GLN A 140 -6.10 -7.73 20.52
N LEU A 141 -4.86 -8.10 20.85
CA LEU A 141 -4.00 -8.87 19.94
C LEU A 141 -4.60 -10.23 19.61
N LYS A 142 -5.17 -10.93 20.59
CA LYS A 142 -5.85 -12.22 20.40
C LYS A 142 -7.03 -12.11 19.44
N VAL A 143 -7.81 -11.02 19.49
CA VAL A 143 -8.88 -10.75 18.52
C VAL A 143 -8.32 -10.67 17.10
N LEU A 144 -7.21 -9.93 16.90
CA LEU A 144 -6.55 -9.82 15.58
C LEU A 144 -6.00 -11.16 15.10
N VAL A 145 -5.35 -11.92 15.98
CA VAL A 145 -4.82 -13.27 15.67
C VAL A 145 -5.93 -14.20 15.22
N ASN A 146 -7.07 -14.19 15.91
CA ASN A 146 -8.24 -15.00 15.52
C ASN A 146 -8.80 -14.55 14.17
N ARG A 147 -8.92 -13.24 13.96
CA ARG A 147 -9.40 -12.70 12.67
C ARG A 147 -8.47 -13.03 11.51
N ALA A 148 -7.15 -12.98 11.72
CA ALA A 148 -6.17 -13.44 10.74
C ALA A 148 -6.36 -14.91 10.39
N LYS A 149 -6.54 -15.78 11.41
CA LYS A 149 -6.80 -17.21 11.21
C LYS A 149 -8.07 -17.48 10.41
N GLU A 150 -9.17 -16.78 10.69
CA GLU A 150 -10.43 -16.87 9.94
C GLU A 150 -10.25 -16.52 8.46
N ASN A 151 -9.33 -15.62 8.14
CA ASN A 151 -8.99 -15.17 6.80
C ASN A 151 -7.81 -15.93 6.15
N ASN A 152 -7.35 -17.02 6.74
CA ASN A 152 -6.16 -17.77 6.28
C ASN A 152 -4.88 -16.93 6.18
N VAL A 153 -4.76 -15.90 6.99
CA VAL A 153 -3.59 -15.02 7.10
C VAL A 153 -2.73 -15.46 8.28
N ILE A 154 -1.44 -15.62 8.07
CA ILE A 154 -0.48 -15.84 9.15
C ILE A 154 -0.25 -14.50 9.84
N PHE A 155 -0.64 -14.42 11.10
CA PHE A 155 -0.31 -13.28 11.94
C PHE A 155 1.12 -13.44 12.44
N TYR A 156 2.02 -12.61 11.91
CA TYR A 156 3.38 -12.47 12.45
C TYR A 156 3.39 -11.37 13.51
N TRP A 157 3.96 -11.67 14.65
CA TRP A 157 4.27 -10.68 15.67
C TRP A 157 5.77 -10.38 15.65
N ALA A 158 6.13 -9.11 15.45
CA ALA A 158 7.52 -8.68 15.41
C ALA A 158 7.97 -8.15 16.78
N ILE A 159 9.23 -8.42 17.16
CA ILE A 159 9.91 -7.77 18.27
C ILE A 159 11.06 -6.91 17.73
N HIS A 160 11.28 -5.73 18.33
CA HIS A 160 12.34 -4.79 17.95
C HIS A 160 13.23 -4.47 19.16
N PRO A 161 14.15 -5.36 19.54
CA PRO A 161 14.94 -5.23 20.78
C PRO A 161 16.23 -4.42 20.59
N GLY A 162 16.58 -4.06 19.34
CA GLY A 162 17.93 -3.63 18.96
C GLY A 162 18.44 -2.36 19.60
N GLN A 163 17.56 -1.47 20.06
CA GLN A 163 17.96 -0.20 20.68
C GLN A 163 18.67 -0.37 22.04
N ASP A 164 18.32 -1.41 22.81
CA ASP A 164 18.79 -1.58 24.19
C ASP A 164 19.10 -3.04 24.58
N ILE A 165 19.24 -3.93 23.60
CA ILE A 165 19.62 -5.33 23.84
C ILE A 165 21.03 -5.45 24.42
N ARG A 166 21.19 -6.26 25.45
CA ARG A 166 22.47 -6.41 26.20
C ARG A 166 23.28 -7.63 25.79
N TRP A 167 22.77 -8.47 24.90
CA TRP A 167 23.40 -9.72 24.44
C TRP A 167 23.77 -10.70 25.55
N ASN A 168 23.01 -10.73 26.65
CA ASN A 168 23.20 -11.61 27.80
C ASN A 168 22.08 -12.67 27.89
N GLU A 169 22.26 -13.64 28.79
CA GLU A 169 21.31 -14.73 29.01
C GLU A 169 19.95 -14.23 29.53
N GLU A 170 19.94 -13.13 30.33
CA GLU A 170 18.71 -12.54 30.84
C GLU A 170 17.83 -12.03 29.69
N ASP A 171 18.38 -11.23 28.76
CA ASP A 171 17.63 -10.69 27.63
C ASP A 171 17.17 -11.80 26.69
N ARG A 172 18.01 -12.81 26.45
CA ARG A 172 17.67 -13.99 25.65
C ARG A 172 16.49 -14.75 26.25
N SER A 173 16.49 -14.98 27.56
CA SER A 173 15.41 -15.66 28.28
C SER A 173 14.11 -14.85 28.25
N LEU A 174 14.18 -13.53 28.49
CA LEU A 174 13.02 -12.65 28.45
C LEU A 174 12.39 -12.60 27.05
N LEU A 175 13.20 -12.62 25.99
CA LEU A 175 12.72 -12.66 24.62
C LEU A 175 11.97 -13.96 24.32
N LEU A 176 12.50 -15.12 24.74
CA LEU A 176 11.79 -16.39 24.57
C LEU A 176 10.50 -16.46 25.40
N GLN A 177 10.50 -15.92 26.62
CA GLN A 177 9.28 -15.82 27.43
C GLN A 177 8.22 -14.95 26.75
N LYS A 178 8.65 -13.85 26.13
CA LYS A 178 7.75 -12.99 25.33
C LYS A 178 7.18 -13.75 24.15
N PHE A 179 8.00 -14.46 23.38
CA PHE A 179 7.54 -15.29 22.26
C PHE A 179 6.57 -16.38 22.73
N GLU A 180 6.86 -17.04 23.85
CA GLU A 180 5.94 -18.04 24.41
C GLU A 180 4.59 -17.41 24.79
N SER A 181 4.58 -16.22 25.41
CA SER A 181 3.34 -15.54 25.76
C SER A 181 2.51 -15.19 24.50
N MET A 182 3.16 -14.76 23.44
CA MET A 182 2.48 -14.47 22.15
C MET A 182 1.97 -15.75 21.48
N TYR A 183 2.73 -16.84 21.56
CA TYR A 183 2.30 -18.15 21.08
C TYR A 183 1.03 -18.64 21.80
N GLN A 184 0.92 -18.43 23.11
CA GLN A 184 -0.28 -18.76 23.90
C GLN A 184 -1.48 -17.92 23.50
N LEU A 185 -1.29 -16.69 23.01
CA LEU A 185 -2.37 -15.88 22.40
C LEU A 185 -2.81 -16.37 21.01
N GLY A 186 -2.10 -17.37 20.45
CA GLY A 186 -2.41 -17.94 19.14
C GLY A 186 -1.53 -17.49 18.00
N VAL A 187 -0.53 -16.63 18.23
CA VAL A 187 0.46 -16.21 17.20
C VAL A 187 1.22 -17.42 16.68
N ARG A 188 1.39 -17.50 15.34
CA ARG A 188 2.09 -18.59 14.66
C ARG A 188 3.17 -18.10 13.68
N GLY A 189 3.45 -16.79 13.67
CA GLY A 189 4.57 -16.19 12.96
C GLY A 189 5.33 -15.23 13.86
N PHE A 190 6.66 -15.23 13.79
CA PHE A 190 7.51 -14.39 14.63
C PHE A 190 8.58 -13.72 13.79
N ALA A 191 8.88 -12.46 14.10
CA ALA A 191 9.92 -11.68 13.46
C ALA A 191 10.76 -10.94 14.51
N VAL A 192 12.04 -10.74 14.19
CA VAL A 192 12.96 -9.91 14.99
C VAL A 192 13.47 -8.79 14.09
N PHE A 193 13.27 -7.56 14.52
CA PHE A 193 13.63 -6.37 13.77
C PHE A 193 14.84 -5.68 14.39
N PHE A 194 15.82 -5.36 13.55
CA PHE A 194 17.02 -4.60 13.87
C PHE A 194 17.21 -3.41 12.92
N ASP A 195 16.11 -2.97 12.28
CA ASP A 195 16.09 -1.77 11.45
C ASP A 195 16.17 -0.49 12.27
N ASP A 196 16.72 0.56 11.69
CA ASP A 196 16.78 1.93 12.23
C ASP A 196 17.39 2.03 13.63
N ILE A 197 18.45 1.26 13.90
CA ILE A 197 19.16 1.24 15.16
C ILE A 197 20.63 1.63 14.99
N SER A 198 21.30 1.87 16.12
CA SER A 198 22.73 2.12 16.18
C SER A 198 23.37 1.42 17.39
N GLY A 199 24.70 1.36 17.44
CA GLY A 199 25.46 0.86 18.58
C GLY A 199 25.51 -0.68 18.66
N GLU A 200 25.45 -1.24 19.86
CA GLU A 200 25.68 -2.66 20.12
C GLU A 200 24.66 -3.60 19.44
N GLY A 201 23.45 -3.11 19.20
CA GLY A 201 22.39 -3.87 18.52
C GLY A 201 22.69 -4.21 17.06
N THR A 202 23.63 -3.52 16.42
CA THR A 202 23.91 -3.64 14.98
C THR A 202 24.89 -4.78 14.61
N LYS A 203 25.38 -5.54 15.58
CA LYS A 203 26.41 -6.57 15.37
C LYS A 203 25.82 -7.82 14.71
N ALA A 204 26.20 -8.09 13.46
CA ALA A 204 25.68 -9.19 12.65
C ALA A 204 25.87 -10.57 13.29
N ASP A 205 27.02 -10.83 13.89
CA ASP A 205 27.32 -12.09 14.58
C ASP A 205 26.40 -12.32 15.78
N LYS A 206 26.12 -11.27 16.55
CA LYS A 206 25.20 -11.31 17.70
C LYS A 206 23.74 -11.46 17.28
N GLN A 207 23.34 -10.77 16.22
CA GLN A 207 22.02 -10.97 15.62
C GLN A 207 21.85 -12.41 15.13
N ALA A 208 22.83 -12.96 14.41
CA ALA A 208 22.78 -14.34 13.93
C ALA A 208 22.73 -15.36 15.09
N GLU A 209 23.54 -15.18 16.14
CA GLU A 209 23.53 -16.03 17.34
C GLU A 209 22.14 -16.06 17.98
N LEU A 210 21.52 -14.88 18.18
CA LEU A 210 20.19 -14.77 18.78
C LEU A 210 19.11 -15.42 17.91
N LEU A 211 19.12 -15.15 16.60
CA LEU A 211 18.12 -15.68 15.67
C LEU A 211 18.21 -17.21 15.58
N ASN A 212 19.43 -17.78 15.51
CA ASN A 212 19.63 -19.23 15.52
C ASN A 212 19.14 -19.86 16.83
N TYR A 213 19.42 -19.20 17.95
CA TYR A 213 18.95 -19.66 19.26
C TYR A 213 17.41 -19.71 19.32
N ILE A 214 16.73 -18.67 18.83
CA ILE A 214 15.27 -18.64 18.76
C ILE A 214 14.74 -19.72 17.80
N ASP A 215 15.35 -19.87 16.63
CA ASP A 215 14.95 -20.86 15.64
C ASP A 215 15.06 -22.29 16.22
N ASP A 216 16.18 -22.61 16.86
CA ASP A 216 16.44 -23.95 17.39
C ASP A 216 15.62 -24.29 18.65
N HIS A 217 15.41 -23.33 19.55
CA HIS A 217 14.78 -23.58 20.87
C HIS A 217 13.28 -23.21 20.89
N PHE A 218 12.77 -22.51 19.89
CA PHE A 218 11.39 -22.11 19.84
C PHE A 218 10.70 -22.54 18.52
N VAL A 219 11.15 -22.03 17.37
CA VAL A 219 10.46 -22.26 16.09
C VAL A 219 10.42 -23.74 15.72
N LYS A 220 11.58 -24.41 15.69
CA LYS A 220 11.68 -25.83 15.34
C LYS A 220 11.02 -26.76 16.36
N VAL A 221 10.99 -26.34 17.63
CA VAL A 221 10.35 -27.12 18.72
C VAL A 221 8.83 -27.08 18.60
N LYS A 222 8.24 -25.95 18.24
CA LYS A 222 6.76 -25.77 18.16
C LYS A 222 6.12 -26.47 16.95
N ARG A 223 6.84 -26.67 15.85
CA ARG A 223 6.41 -27.36 14.61
C ARG A 223 5.24 -26.72 13.83
N ASP A 224 4.42 -25.89 14.45
CA ASP A 224 3.28 -25.18 13.86
C ASP A 224 3.53 -23.66 13.72
N VAL A 225 4.77 -23.25 13.92
CA VAL A 225 5.23 -21.88 13.75
C VAL A 225 5.82 -21.71 12.35
N ALA A 226 5.44 -20.62 11.68
CA ALA A 226 5.97 -20.25 10.37
C ALA A 226 7.48 -19.87 10.47
N PRO A 227 8.23 -19.86 9.36
CA PRO A 227 9.65 -19.50 9.37
C PRO A 227 9.92 -18.17 10.05
N LEU A 228 10.95 -18.12 10.90
CA LEU A 228 11.40 -16.89 11.58
C LEU A 228 11.85 -15.85 10.55
N ILE A 229 11.49 -14.59 10.78
CA ILE A 229 11.88 -13.46 9.92
C ILE A 229 12.84 -12.54 10.67
N LEU A 230 13.91 -12.14 9.99
CA LEU A 230 14.84 -11.09 10.42
C LEU A 230 14.69 -9.87 9.52
N CYS A 231 14.46 -8.68 10.10
CA CYS A 231 14.77 -7.42 9.44
C CYS A 231 16.19 -7.01 9.87
N PRO A 232 17.19 -7.03 8.97
CA PRO A 232 18.56 -6.73 9.33
C PRO A 232 18.78 -5.22 9.50
N THR A 233 19.87 -4.81 10.11
CA THR A 233 20.24 -3.38 10.23
C THR A 233 20.60 -2.79 8.87
N GLU A 234 21.38 -3.52 8.06
CA GLU A 234 21.66 -3.13 6.66
C GLU A 234 20.63 -3.76 5.73
N TYR A 235 19.42 -3.19 5.68
CA TYR A 235 18.27 -3.75 4.97
C TYR A 235 18.11 -3.22 3.53
N ASN A 236 19.03 -2.38 3.03
CA ASN A 236 19.04 -1.88 1.66
C ASN A 236 20.48 -1.68 1.15
N LYS A 237 20.65 -1.66 -0.18
CA LYS A 237 21.97 -1.58 -0.81
C LYS A 237 22.74 -0.31 -0.48
N SER A 238 22.06 0.84 -0.39
CA SER A 238 22.71 2.12 -0.11
C SER A 238 23.33 2.21 1.28
N TRP A 239 22.89 1.37 2.22
CA TRP A 239 23.41 1.29 3.58
C TRP A 239 24.35 0.11 3.80
N THR A 240 24.47 -0.77 2.79
CA THR A 240 25.33 -1.95 2.90
C THR A 240 26.80 -1.58 2.77
N ASP A 241 27.59 -1.93 3.79
CA ASP A 241 29.04 -1.98 3.72
C ASP A 241 29.48 -3.41 3.36
N VAL A 242 29.73 -3.64 2.07
CA VAL A 242 30.14 -4.96 1.57
C VAL A 242 31.48 -5.42 2.17
N GLU A 243 32.45 -4.51 2.36
CA GLU A 243 33.77 -4.80 2.94
C GLU A 243 33.65 -5.06 4.46
N GLY A 244 32.74 -4.37 5.13
CA GLY A 244 32.41 -4.61 6.56
C GLY A 244 31.74 -5.96 6.82
N GLY A 245 31.19 -6.59 5.79
CA GLY A 245 30.77 -7.99 5.81
C GLY A 245 29.53 -8.29 6.65
N TYR A 246 28.67 -7.30 6.93
CA TYR A 246 27.47 -7.49 7.75
C TYR A 246 26.52 -8.52 7.12
N LEU A 247 26.11 -8.33 5.87
CA LEU A 247 25.21 -9.25 5.16
C LEU A 247 25.84 -10.62 4.92
N THR A 248 27.13 -10.68 4.60
CA THR A 248 27.87 -11.93 4.42
C THR A 248 27.93 -12.73 5.72
N THR A 249 28.14 -12.06 6.85
CA THR A 249 28.12 -12.70 8.17
C THR A 249 26.76 -13.31 8.47
N LEU A 250 25.67 -12.61 8.16
CA LEU A 250 24.31 -13.17 8.28
C LEU A 250 24.12 -14.37 7.36
N GLY A 251 24.56 -14.27 6.09
CA GLY A 251 24.48 -15.35 5.11
C GLY A 251 25.21 -16.61 5.54
N ASP A 252 26.39 -16.45 6.18
CA ASP A 252 27.23 -17.54 6.64
C ASP A 252 26.73 -18.20 7.91
N LYS A 253 26.16 -17.44 8.82
CA LYS A 253 25.87 -17.89 10.20
C LYS A 253 24.42 -18.24 10.47
N LEU A 254 23.44 -17.62 9.76
CA LEU A 254 22.04 -17.87 10.02
C LEU A 254 21.61 -19.28 9.55
N ASN A 255 20.79 -19.95 10.34
CA ASN A 255 20.10 -21.18 9.94
C ASN A 255 19.32 -20.95 8.63
N GLU A 256 19.32 -21.95 7.74
CA GLU A 256 18.72 -21.86 6.39
C GLU A 256 17.22 -21.47 6.40
N GLY A 257 16.47 -21.91 7.43
CA GLY A 257 15.04 -21.64 7.57
C GLY A 257 14.69 -20.17 7.82
N ILE A 258 15.64 -19.38 8.36
CA ILE A 258 15.40 -17.99 8.73
C ILE A 258 15.33 -17.12 7.48
N LYS A 259 14.28 -16.34 7.36
CA LYS A 259 14.05 -15.38 6.27
C LYS A 259 14.67 -14.02 6.62
N VAL A 260 15.28 -13.35 5.63
CA VAL A 260 15.93 -12.06 5.83
C VAL A 260 15.31 -11.03 4.91
N MET A 261 14.85 -9.92 5.52
CA MET A 261 14.16 -8.84 4.80
C MET A 261 15.12 -7.95 4.02
N TRP A 262 14.61 -7.36 2.93
CA TRP A 262 15.32 -6.45 2.05
C TRP A 262 14.37 -5.45 1.43
N THR A 263 14.74 -4.15 1.38
CA THR A 263 13.89 -3.09 0.83
C THR A 263 14.28 -2.64 -0.57
N GLY A 264 15.38 -3.16 -1.13
CA GLY A 264 15.87 -2.79 -2.45
C GLY A 264 17.17 -1.97 -2.43
N ASP A 265 17.41 -1.21 -3.48
CA ASP A 265 18.64 -0.41 -3.58
C ASP A 265 18.68 0.77 -2.60
N MET A 266 17.51 1.25 -2.18
CA MET A 266 17.30 2.33 -1.22
C MET A 266 16.27 1.90 -0.17
N VAL A 267 16.05 2.72 0.86
CA VAL A 267 14.95 2.53 1.83
C VAL A 267 13.60 2.47 1.09
N VAL A 268 13.37 3.40 0.17
CA VAL A 268 12.20 3.43 -0.72
C VAL A 268 12.68 3.24 -2.15
N ALA A 269 12.36 2.12 -2.76
CA ALA A 269 12.82 1.74 -4.10
C ALA A 269 11.81 0.80 -4.77
N THR A 270 11.98 0.58 -6.06
CA THR A 270 11.38 -0.55 -6.78
C THR A 270 12.28 -1.77 -6.65
N ILE A 271 11.69 -2.95 -6.77
CA ILE A 271 12.38 -4.23 -6.65
C ILE A 271 12.57 -4.82 -8.04
N ASP A 272 13.79 -4.98 -8.45
CA ASP A 272 14.16 -5.57 -9.74
C ASP A 272 15.17 -6.72 -9.57
N LYS A 273 15.51 -7.36 -10.68
CA LYS A 273 16.47 -8.45 -10.67
C LYS A 273 17.86 -8.02 -10.19
N SER A 274 18.28 -6.78 -10.46
CA SER A 274 19.62 -6.33 -10.11
C SER A 274 19.84 -6.22 -8.60
N THR A 275 18.84 -5.76 -7.85
CA THR A 275 18.91 -5.72 -6.39
C THR A 275 18.91 -7.12 -5.78
N LEU A 276 18.17 -8.08 -6.37
CA LEU A 276 18.15 -9.48 -5.92
C LEU A 276 19.45 -10.22 -6.25
N ASP A 277 20.02 -9.98 -7.43
CA ASP A 277 21.34 -10.51 -7.81
C ASP A 277 22.47 -9.95 -6.93
N PHE A 278 22.29 -8.76 -6.36
CA PHE A 278 23.20 -8.21 -5.36
C PHE A 278 23.05 -8.87 -3.99
N VAL A 279 21.84 -8.94 -3.45
CA VAL A 279 21.63 -9.33 -2.04
C VAL A 279 21.61 -10.83 -1.81
N ASN A 280 21.02 -11.62 -2.73
CA ASN A 280 20.85 -13.06 -2.54
C ASN A 280 22.17 -13.82 -2.36
N PRO A 281 23.25 -13.55 -3.14
CA PRO A 281 24.55 -14.18 -2.92
C PRO A 281 25.17 -13.84 -1.56
N LEU A 282 25.03 -12.61 -1.08
CA LEU A 282 25.55 -12.17 0.22
C LEU A 282 24.83 -12.87 1.36
N LEU A 283 23.50 -12.97 1.28
CA LEU A 283 22.67 -13.64 2.28
C LEU A 283 22.65 -15.18 2.14
N LYS A 284 23.13 -15.73 1.01
CA LYS A 284 23.06 -17.17 0.64
C LYS A 284 21.63 -17.72 0.70
N ARG A 285 20.65 -16.88 0.43
CA ARG A 285 19.21 -17.19 0.40
C ARG A 285 18.44 -16.15 -0.40
N LYS A 286 17.21 -16.51 -0.81
CA LYS A 286 16.29 -15.58 -1.46
C LYS A 286 15.81 -14.53 -0.47
N ALA A 287 15.90 -13.26 -0.81
CA ALA A 287 15.44 -12.16 0.01
C ALA A 287 13.94 -12.25 0.30
N TYR A 288 13.55 -11.82 1.49
CA TYR A 288 12.18 -11.57 1.89
C TYR A 288 11.91 -10.08 1.66
N ILE A 289 11.11 -9.70 0.66
CA ILE A 289 10.95 -8.30 0.29
C ILE A 289 10.04 -7.59 1.28
N TRP A 290 10.55 -6.51 1.86
CA TRP A 290 9.80 -5.46 2.54
C TRP A 290 9.75 -4.26 1.60
N TRP A 291 8.64 -4.09 0.90
CA TRP A 291 8.50 -3.02 -0.07
C TRP A 291 7.89 -1.77 0.56
N ASN A 292 8.66 -0.68 0.59
CA ASN A 292 8.24 0.60 1.15
C ASN A 292 7.38 1.40 0.16
N PHE A 293 6.19 0.86 -0.14
CA PHE A 293 5.11 1.49 -0.88
C PHE A 293 3.78 0.79 -0.52
N PRO A 294 2.67 1.51 -0.28
CA PRO A 294 2.47 2.95 -0.42
C PRO A 294 2.81 3.78 0.83
N VAL A 295 3.70 3.31 1.72
CA VAL A 295 4.08 4.09 2.90
C VAL A 295 4.39 5.54 2.54
N SER A 296 3.83 6.47 3.31
CA SER A 296 3.98 7.91 3.10
C SER A 296 4.45 8.67 4.35
N ASP A 297 5.06 7.97 5.30
CA ASP A 297 5.52 8.54 6.57
C ASP A 297 6.60 9.62 6.42
N TYR A 298 7.30 9.64 5.29
CA TYR A 298 8.26 10.68 4.90
C TYR A 298 7.61 11.86 4.13
N VAL A 299 6.32 11.77 3.77
CA VAL A 299 5.51 12.76 3.05
C VAL A 299 4.05 12.68 3.50
N GLN A 300 3.81 12.82 4.80
CA GLN A 300 2.51 12.58 5.43
C GLN A 300 1.38 13.49 4.93
N ASP A 301 1.70 14.59 4.24
CA ASP A 301 0.75 15.48 3.59
C ASP A 301 0.19 14.95 2.25
N HIS A 302 0.76 13.86 1.71
CA HIS A 302 0.38 13.24 0.44
C HIS A 302 -0.31 11.89 0.63
N LEU A 303 -1.24 11.57 -0.28
CA LEU A 303 -1.76 10.21 -0.46
C LEU A 303 -1.11 9.57 -1.70
N LEU A 304 -0.75 8.30 -1.61
CA LEU A 304 -0.14 7.54 -2.69
C LEU A 304 -1.15 6.53 -3.25
N LEU A 305 -2.05 6.99 -4.12
CA LEU A 305 -3.21 6.24 -4.60
C LEU A 305 -3.07 5.73 -6.05
N GLY A 306 -1.94 5.99 -6.68
CA GLY A 306 -1.70 5.63 -8.08
C GLY A 306 -1.44 4.13 -8.31
N PRO A 307 -1.29 3.73 -9.59
CA PRO A 307 -0.95 2.37 -9.96
C PRO A 307 0.35 1.87 -9.33
N VAL A 308 0.41 0.58 -9.02
CA VAL A 308 1.61 -0.11 -8.55
C VAL A 308 2.42 -0.59 -9.76
N TYR A 309 3.58 0.01 -10.00
CA TYR A 309 4.46 -0.32 -11.14
C TYR A 309 5.94 -0.21 -10.79
N GLY A 310 6.80 -0.65 -11.68
CA GLY A 310 8.26 -0.52 -11.60
C GLY A 310 8.97 -1.71 -10.96
N ASN A 311 8.26 -2.60 -10.28
CA ASN A 311 8.83 -3.87 -9.82
C ASN A 311 8.98 -4.85 -11.00
N GLY A 312 9.99 -5.71 -10.96
CA GLY A 312 10.24 -6.73 -12.00
C GLY A 312 9.07 -7.71 -12.11
N LEU A 313 8.74 -8.11 -13.36
CA LEU A 313 7.70 -9.11 -13.62
C LEU A 313 8.25 -10.53 -13.77
N ASP A 314 9.56 -10.70 -13.69
CA ASP A 314 10.30 -11.95 -13.91
C ASP A 314 11.11 -12.41 -12.69
N ILE A 315 10.84 -11.86 -11.52
CA ILE A 315 11.63 -12.06 -10.29
C ILE A 315 11.00 -13.00 -9.26
N LYS A 316 9.89 -13.66 -9.60
CA LYS A 316 9.16 -14.54 -8.68
C LYS A 316 10.01 -15.67 -8.08
N ASP A 317 10.98 -16.16 -8.86
CA ASP A 317 11.86 -17.23 -8.42
C ASP A 317 13.12 -16.74 -7.67
N ASP A 318 13.34 -15.43 -7.60
CA ASP A 318 14.52 -14.82 -6.95
C ASP A 318 14.21 -14.27 -5.55
N MET A 319 12.96 -14.29 -5.10
CA MET A 319 12.54 -13.85 -3.77
C MET A 319 11.82 -14.96 -3.00
N SER A 320 11.81 -14.86 -1.67
CA SER A 320 11.07 -15.79 -0.81
C SER A 320 9.72 -15.28 -0.36
N ALA A 321 9.49 -13.98 -0.45
CA ALA A 321 8.27 -13.30 -0.03
C ALA A 321 8.21 -11.87 -0.56
N PHE A 322 7.01 -11.28 -0.50
CA PHE A 322 6.80 -9.87 -0.80
C PHE A 322 5.72 -9.30 0.13
N VAL A 323 6.10 -8.39 1.01
CA VAL A 323 5.17 -7.65 1.88
C VAL A 323 5.31 -6.15 1.63
N SER A 324 4.18 -5.47 1.60
CA SER A 324 4.08 -4.02 1.41
C SER A 324 4.02 -3.32 2.76
N ASN A 325 4.74 -2.22 2.92
CA ASN A 325 4.58 -1.28 4.03
C ASN A 325 3.58 -0.19 3.61
N PRO A 326 2.41 -0.09 4.28
CA PRO A 326 1.32 0.79 3.86
C PRO A 326 1.45 2.20 4.43
N MET A 327 0.51 3.09 4.01
CA MET A 327 0.30 4.38 4.66
C MET A 327 -0.32 4.21 6.06
N GLU A 328 -0.20 5.24 6.91
CA GLU A 328 -1.02 5.36 8.13
C GLU A 328 -2.54 5.41 7.83
N HIS A 329 -2.89 5.72 6.59
CA HIS A 329 -4.25 5.71 6.02
C HIS A 329 -4.61 4.29 5.57
N ALA A 330 -5.23 3.53 6.48
CA ALA A 330 -5.49 2.10 6.29
C ALA A 330 -6.40 1.82 5.08
N GLU A 331 -7.49 2.57 4.95
CA GLU A 331 -8.46 2.34 3.89
C GLU A 331 -7.94 2.80 2.52
N ALA A 332 -7.27 3.96 2.47
CA ALA A 332 -6.65 4.46 1.25
C ALA A 332 -5.54 3.54 0.75
N SER A 333 -4.78 2.91 1.66
CA SER A 333 -3.75 1.92 1.31
C SER A 333 -4.28 0.73 0.53
N LYS A 334 -5.56 0.37 0.68
CA LYS A 334 -6.17 -0.79 -0.01
C LYS A 334 -6.11 -0.69 -1.53
N ILE A 335 -6.05 0.53 -2.11
CA ILE A 335 -5.87 0.71 -3.56
C ILE A 335 -4.56 0.06 -4.00
N SER A 336 -3.45 0.42 -3.38
CA SER A 336 -2.15 -0.16 -3.71
C SER A 336 -2.02 -1.62 -3.24
N LEU A 337 -2.58 -1.96 -2.07
CA LEU A 337 -2.51 -3.32 -1.52
C LEU A 337 -3.26 -4.33 -2.37
N TYR A 338 -4.37 -3.94 -3.04
CA TYR A 338 -5.05 -4.78 -4.03
C TYR A 338 -4.10 -5.13 -5.18
N SER A 339 -3.41 -4.12 -5.72
CA SER A 339 -2.45 -4.33 -6.80
C SER A 339 -1.22 -5.14 -6.37
N VAL A 340 -0.77 -5.01 -5.12
CA VAL A 340 0.28 -5.87 -4.55
C VAL A 340 -0.20 -7.32 -4.45
N ALA A 341 -1.47 -7.56 -4.06
CA ALA A 341 -2.03 -8.90 -4.03
C ALA A 341 -2.07 -9.53 -5.43
N ASP A 342 -2.51 -8.77 -6.43
CA ASP A 342 -2.57 -9.19 -7.83
C ASP A 342 -1.16 -9.47 -8.39
N TYR A 343 -0.22 -8.55 -8.21
CA TYR A 343 1.18 -8.68 -8.60
C TYR A 343 1.83 -9.94 -8.02
N THR A 344 1.65 -10.21 -6.73
CA THR A 344 2.27 -11.35 -6.05
C THR A 344 1.57 -12.67 -6.33
N TRP A 345 0.33 -12.63 -6.79
CA TRP A 345 -0.43 -13.81 -7.19
C TRP A 345 -0.03 -14.30 -8.57
N ASN A 346 0.03 -13.40 -9.57
CA ASN A 346 0.34 -13.75 -10.98
C ASN A 346 1.23 -12.67 -11.61
N MET A 347 2.52 -12.72 -11.30
CA MET A 347 3.48 -11.68 -11.61
C MET A 347 3.68 -11.47 -13.12
N GLU A 348 3.79 -12.57 -13.89
CA GLU A 348 4.05 -12.51 -15.34
C GLU A 348 2.92 -11.83 -16.12
N ASN A 349 1.67 -11.95 -15.65
CA ASN A 349 0.50 -11.38 -16.31
C ASN A 349 -0.03 -10.12 -15.59
N TYR A 350 0.73 -9.59 -14.64
CA TYR A 350 0.34 -8.39 -13.92
C TYR A 350 0.35 -7.16 -14.84
N ASP A 351 -0.77 -6.45 -14.91
CA ASP A 351 -0.92 -5.16 -15.56
C ASP A 351 -1.34 -4.12 -14.53
N SER A 352 -0.47 -3.13 -14.32
CA SER A 352 -0.60 -2.15 -13.24
C SER A 352 -1.85 -1.28 -13.36
N GLU A 353 -2.19 -0.85 -14.57
CA GLU A 353 -3.33 0.02 -14.84
C GLU A 353 -4.66 -0.73 -14.67
N THR A 354 -4.75 -1.93 -15.22
CA THR A 354 -5.92 -2.80 -15.07
C THR A 354 -6.16 -3.17 -13.62
N SER A 355 -5.10 -3.55 -12.90
CA SER A 355 -5.17 -3.89 -11.48
C SER A 355 -5.63 -2.71 -10.63
N TRP A 356 -5.10 -1.51 -10.89
CA TRP A 356 -5.49 -0.29 -10.22
C TRP A 356 -6.96 0.08 -10.41
N LYS A 357 -7.48 -0.03 -11.64
CA LYS A 357 -8.91 0.17 -11.94
C LYS A 357 -9.80 -0.86 -11.24
N HIS A 358 -9.33 -2.10 -11.12
CA HIS A 358 -10.04 -3.11 -10.34
C HIS A 358 -10.04 -2.78 -8.84
N ALA A 359 -8.92 -2.29 -8.29
CA ALA A 359 -8.84 -1.86 -6.90
C ALA A 359 -9.83 -0.74 -6.57
N VAL A 360 -9.87 0.29 -7.40
CA VAL A 360 -10.79 1.42 -7.26
C VAL A 360 -12.25 0.96 -7.30
N ARG A 361 -12.59 0.05 -8.23
CA ARG A 361 -13.94 -0.51 -8.37
C ARG A 361 -14.29 -1.45 -7.19
N ASP A 362 -13.34 -2.20 -6.65
CA ASP A 362 -13.56 -3.05 -5.46
C ASP A 362 -13.92 -2.22 -4.23
N LEU A 363 -13.31 -1.04 -4.08
CA LEU A 363 -13.52 -0.17 -2.94
C LEU A 363 -14.78 0.70 -3.04
N MET A 364 -15.10 1.17 -4.25
CA MET A 364 -16.23 2.09 -4.52
C MET A 364 -16.94 1.69 -5.83
N PRO A 365 -17.66 0.55 -5.85
CA PRO A 365 -18.27 0.04 -7.09
C PRO A 365 -19.28 0.99 -7.73
N LEU A 366 -19.99 1.81 -6.95
CA LEU A 366 -20.98 2.78 -7.46
C LEU A 366 -20.34 4.12 -7.86
N HIS A 367 -19.21 4.49 -7.26
CA HIS A 367 -18.51 5.77 -7.49
C HIS A 367 -17.06 5.55 -7.95
N ALA A 368 -16.79 4.43 -8.63
CA ALA A 368 -15.44 4.06 -9.08
C ALA A 368 -14.80 5.14 -9.96
N GLU A 369 -15.57 5.75 -10.88
CA GLU A 369 -15.08 6.82 -11.75
C GLU A 369 -14.60 8.04 -10.95
N TYR A 370 -15.31 8.43 -9.89
CA TYR A 370 -14.91 9.56 -9.06
C TYR A 370 -13.66 9.24 -8.24
N LEU A 371 -13.57 8.02 -7.70
CA LEU A 371 -12.38 7.60 -6.96
C LEU A 371 -11.16 7.46 -7.89
N GLU A 372 -11.36 7.03 -9.14
CA GLU A 372 -10.30 6.96 -10.17
C GLU A 372 -9.75 8.37 -10.48
N ILE A 373 -10.64 9.36 -10.69
CA ILE A 373 -10.24 10.76 -10.91
C ILE A 373 -9.45 11.27 -9.71
N PHE A 374 -9.95 11.08 -8.50
CA PHE A 374 -9.25 11.51 -7.28
C PHE A 374 -7.89 10.85 -7.13
N ALA A 375 -7.79 9.54 -7.31
CA ALA A 375 -6.57 8.77 -7.18
C ALA A 375 -5.52 9.15 -8.24
N ALA A 376 -5.94 9.44 -9.47
CA ALA A 376 -5.04 9.88 -10.56
C ALA A 376 -4.33 11.21 -10.28
N HIS A 377 -4.91 12.04 -9.42
CA HIS A 377 -4.36 13.34 -9.02
C HIS A 377 -3.76 13.35 -7.60
N ASN A 378 -3.63 12.17 -6.97
CA ASN A 378 -3.05 11.99 -5.64
C ASN A 378 -2.16 10.74 -5.62
N SER A 379 -1.08 10.76 -6.38
CA SER A 379 -0.22 9.59 -6.60
C SER A 379 1.26 9.87 -6.37
N ASP A 380 1.73 11.09 -6.56
CA ASP A 380 3.14 11.43 -6.40
C ASP A 380 3.45 11.92 -4.98
N PRO A 381 4.54 11.43 -4.36
CA PRO A 381 4.93 11.85 -3.02
C PRO A 381 5.55 13.26 -2.96
N GLY A 382 5.68 13.97 -4.07
CA GLY A 382 6.39 15.24 -4.11
C GLY A 382 7.91 15.07 -3.95
N GLN A 383 8.62 16.19 -3.79
CA GLN A 383 10.05 16.18 -3.47
C GLN A 383 10.27 15.66 -2.05
N ASN A 384 11.15 14.67 -1.88
CA ASN A 384 11.38 14.01 -0.60
C ASN A 384 12.83 13.53 -0.46
N GLY A 385 13.23 13.18 0.77
CA GLY A 385 14.58 12.74 1.11
C GLY A 385 14.99 11.42 0.45
N HIS A 386 14.06 10.57 0.07
CA HIS A 386 14.32 9.30 -0.62
C HIS A 386 14.46 9.44 -2.13
N ARG A 387 14.15 10.62 -2.70
CA ARG A 387 14.15 10.89 -4.15
C ARG A 387 13.20 9.97 -4.94
N PHE A 388 12.26 9.34 -4.24
CA PHE A 388 11.26 8.47 -4.85
C PHE A 388 10.15 9.32 -5.44
N ARG A 389 9.76 9.03 -6.68
CA ARG A 389 8.72 9.76 -7.40
C ARG A 389 7.76 8.80 -8.09
N ARG A 390 6.55 9.26 -8.29
CA ARG A 390 5.50 8.59 -9.05
C ARG A 390 4.90 9.55 -10.05
N GLU A 391 4.25 9.03 -11.06
CA GLU A 391 3.50 9.85 -12.01
C GLU A 391 2.15 10.24 -11.41
N GLU A 392 1.70 11.45 -11.72
CA GLU A 392 0.43 12.00 -11.28
C GLU A 392 -0.19 12.82 -12.41
N SER A 393 -1.51 12.85 -12.52
CA SER A 393 -2.22 13.67 -13.51
C SER A 393 -1.80 13.41 -14.97
N VAL A 394 -1.38 12.19 -15.29
CA VAL A 394 -0.72 11.82 -16.56
C VAL A 394 -1.57 12.19 -17.76
N ALA A 395 -2.89 11.91 -17.71
CA ALA A 395 -3.79 12.13 -18.84
C ALA A 395 -3.93 13.62 -19.21
N ILE A 396 -3.90 14.52 -18.23
CA ILE A 396 -4.09 15.96 -18.46
C ILE A 396 -2.78 16.74 -18.58
N GLN A 397 -1.65 16.15 -18.16
CA GLN A 397 -0.34 16.81 -18.16
C GLN A 397 0.06 17.44 -19.52
N PRO A 398 -0.17 16.80 -20.69
CA PRO A 398 0.14 17.43 -21.98
C PRO A 398 -0.65 18.71 -22.24
N ALA A 399 -1.94 18.75 -21.88
CA ALA A 399 -2.77 19.94 -22.05
C ALA A 399 -2.38 21.05 -21.08
N LEU A 400 -2.05 20.72 -19.81
CA LEU A 400 -1.52 21.68 -18.84
C LEU A 400 -0.22 22.34 -19.36
N SER A 401 0.69 21.53 -19.86
CA SER A 401 1.97 22.02 -20.41
C SER A 401 1.79 22.88 -21.65
N ALA A 402 0.91 22.50 -22.59
CA ALA A 402 0.63 23.25 -23.80
C ALA A 402 0.00 24.61 -23.48
N LEU A 403 -1.00 24.62 -22.58
CA LEU A 403 -1.66 25.86 -22.16
C LEU A 403 -0.70 26.83 -21.48
N LEU A 404 0.11 26.33 -20.53
CA LEU A 404 1.08 27.15 -19.81
C LEU A 404 2.13 27.73 -20.77
N LYS A 405 2.67 26.92 -21.65
CA LYS A 405 3.67 27.35 -22.64
C LYS A 405 3.14 28.43 -23.57
N ALA A 406 1.95 28.22 -24.17
CA ALA A 406 1.34 29.20 -25.08
C ALA A 406 1.10 30.55 -24.37
N TYR A 407 0.62 30.50 -23.13
CA TYR A 407 0.30 31.70 -22.36
C TYR A 407 1.59 32.46 -21.92
N GLN A 408 2.60 31.77 -21.44
CA GLN A 408 3.87 32.40 -21.00
C GLN A 408 4.70 32.97 -22.15
N GLU A 409 4.80 32.23 -23.28
CA GLU A 409 5.65 32.64 -24.40
C GLU A 409 5.01 33.72 -25.28
N LYS A 410 3.69 33.66 -25.51
CA LYS A 410 2.99 34.48 -26.50
C LYS A 410 1.82 35.26 -25.96
N SER A 411 1.45 35.09 -24.69
CA SER A 411 0.21 35.59 -24.11
C SER A 411 -1.05 35.15 -24.88
N GLU A 412 -0.97 34.00 -25.55
CA GLU A 412 -2.04 33.38 -26.32
C GLU A 412 -2.70 32.25 -25.49
N ILE A 413 -3.94 31.91 -25.83
CA ILE A 413 -4.64 30.75 -25.27
C ILE A 413 -4.65 29.66 -26.33
N ASP A 414 -4.06 28.53 -26.01
CA ASP A 414 -4.30 27.29 -26.76
C ASP A 414 -5.72 26.81 -26.44
N GLU A 415 -6.63 26.98 -27.38
CA GLU A 415 -8.06 26.73 -27.17
C GLU A 415 -8.39 25.26 -26.92
N ASP A 416 -7.63 24.33 -27.51
CA ASP A 416 -7.83 22.89 -27.29
C ASP A 416 -7.33 22.49 -25.90
N ALA A 417 -6.14 22.91 -25.51
CA ALA A 417 -5.61 22.69 -24.19
C ALA A 417 -6.48 23.36 -23.11
N TYR A 418 -6.94 24.61 -23.33
CA TYR A 418 -7.84 25.31 -22.44
C TYR A 418 -9.12 24.51 -22.17
N ARG A 419 -9.78 24.01 -23.22
CA ARG A 419 -11.01 23.21 -23.09
C ARG A 419 -10.77 21.92 -22.30
N GLN A 420 -9.66 21.23 -22.56
CA GLN A 420 -9.29 20.01 -21.83
C GLN A 420 -9.06 20.29 -20.34
N VAL A 421 -8.29 21.33 -20.02
CA VAL A 421 -8.03 21.72 -18.62
C VAL A 421 -9.30 22.20 -17.91
N ALA A 422 -10.16 22.96 -18.58
CA ALA A 422 -11.45 23.40 -18.01
C ALA A 422 -12.37 22.21 -17.71
N GLU A 423 -12.44 21.23 -18.62
CA GLU A 423 -13.21 20.01 -18.39
C GLU A 423 -12.63 19.19 -17.24
N GLU A 424 -11.30 19.13 -17.11
CA GLU A 424 -10.67 18.43 -16.00
C GLU A 424 -10.97 19.12 -14.64
N CYS A 425 -10.89 20.43 -14.57
CA CYS A 425 -11.33 21.18 -13.37
C CYS A 425 -12.77 20.83 -13.00
N ARG A 426 -13.68 20.79 -13.99
CA ARG A 426 -15.07 20.39 -13.77
C ARG A 426 -15.20 18.95 -13.24
N LYS A 427 -14.47 17.99 -13.82
CA LYS A 427 -14.45 16.58 -13.36
C LYS A 427 -13.94 16.48 -11.93
N ILE A 428 -12.88 17.22 -11.58
CA ILE A 428 -12.31 17.26 -10.23
C ILE A 428 -13.37 17.71 -9.21
N ILE A 429 -14.09 18.81 -9.50
CA ILE A 429 -15.13 19.32 -8.61
C ILE A 429 -16.26 18.29 -8.45
N VAL A 430 -16.76 17.74 -9.55
CA VAL A 430 -17.85 16.75 -9.55
C VAL A 430 -17.43 15.47 -8.81
N ALA A 431 -16.22 14.98 -9.05
CA ALA A 431 -15.71 13.79 -8.38
C ALA A 431 -15.56 14.01 -6.87
N ALA A 432 -14.99 15.15 -6.46
CA ALA A 432 -14.86 15.48 -5.04
C ALA A 432 -16.22 15.59 -4.34
N ASP A 433 -17.19 16.30 -4.93
CA ASP A 433 -18.55 16.43 -4.39
C ASP A 433 -19.27 15.08 -4.34
N GLY A 434 -19.14 14.28 -5.39
CA GLY A 434 -19.71 12.93 -5.44
C GLY A 434 -19.16 12.01 -4.36
N LEU A 435 -17.84 11.97 -4.17
CA LEU A 435 -17.21 11.18 -3.11
C LEU A 435 -17.58 11.68 -1.71
N LEU A 436 -17.60 12.99 -1.48
CA LEU A 436 -18.03 13.55 -0.20
C LEU A 436 -19.48 13.21 0.15
N ALA A 437 -20.36 13.07 -0.87
CA ALA A 437 -21.76 12.66 -0.71
C ALA A 437 -21.95 11.15 -0.59
N SER A 438 -20.98 10.32 -1.00
CA SER A 438 -21.07 8.85 -1.09
C SER A 438 -20.73 8.11 0.20
N GLY A 439 -20.71 8.78 1.35
CA GLY A 439 -20.24 8.21 2.62
C GLY A 439 -20.97 6.93 3.10
N ASN A 440 -22.09 6.57 2.50
CA ASN A 440 -22.81 5.32 2.81
C ASN A 440 -22.23 4.09 2.07
N GLU A 441 -21.47 4.27 1.00
CA GLU A 441 -20.89 3.16 0.22
C GLU A 441 -19.63 2.60 0.90
N ASN A 442 -18.70 3.46 1.26
CA ASN A 442 -17.48 3.10 2.00
C ASN A 442 -17.12 4.20 2.99
N ARG A 443 -17.88 4.26 4.08
CA ARG A 443 -17.72 5.29 5.11
C ARG A 443 -16.29 5.37 5.69
N PRO A 444 -15.61 4.26 6.00
CA PRO A 444 -14.25 4.32 6.52
C PRO A 444 -13.29 5.03 5.56
N LEU A 445 -13.31 4.68 4.27
CA LEU A 445 -12.47 5.31 3.25
C LEU A 445 -12.78 6.81 3.11
N ILE A 446 -14.05 7.17 2.92
CA ILE A 446 -14.44 8.57 2.73
C ILE A 446 -14.11 9.42 3.98
N THR A 447 -14.24 8.86 5.18
CA THR A 447 -13.85 9.56 6.41
C THR A 447 -12.34 9.82 6.45
N GLU A 448 -11.55 8.83 6.07
CA GLU A 448 -10.09 8.89 6.11
C GLU A 448 -9.53 9.90 5.08
N ILE A 449 -10.03 9.87 3.84
CA ILE A 449 -9.53 10.74 2.76
C ILE A 449 -10.25 12.10 2.68
N ARG A 450 -11.21 12.36 3.55
CA ARG A 450 -12.04 13.58 3.52
C ARG A 450 -11.25 14.89 3.43
N PRO A 451 -10.14 15.08 4.19
CA PRO A 451 -9.34 16.31 4.10
C PRO A 451 -8.79 16.55 2.69
N TRP A 452 -8.25 15.51 2.07
CA TRP A 452 -7.74 15.58 0.69
C TRP A 452 -8.86 15.80 -0.33
N LEU A 453 -10.06 15.23 -0.14
CA LEU A 453 -11.21 15.48 -1.01
C LEU A 453 -11.65 16.94 -0.97
N ILE A 454 -11.66 17.57 0.21
CA ILE A 454 -11.99 18.98 0.37
C ILE A 454 -10.97 19.85 -0.38
N GLN A 455 -9.68 19.60 -0.18
CA GLN A 455 -8.64 20.34 -0.88
C GLN A 455 -8.67 20.07 -2.39
N PHE A 456 -8.91 18.84 -2.81
CA PHE A 456 -9.01 18.48 -4.22
C PHE A 456 -10.11 19.26 -4.94
N LYS A 457 -11.29 19.43 -4.30
CA LYS A 457 -12.34 20.31 -4.80
C LYS A 457 -11.84 21.74 -4.96
N GLN A 458 -11.17 22.29 -3.92
CA GLN A 458 -10.61 23.64 -3.94
C GLN A 458 -9.58 23.83 -5.07
N VAL A 459 -8.76 22.81 -5.36
CA VAL A 459 -7.82 22.80 -6.50
C VAL A 459 -8.56 22.91 -7.83
N GLY A 460 -9.66 22.17 -8.02
CA GLY A 460 -10.50 22.26 -9.21
C GLY A 460 -11.15 23.63 -9.39
N GLU A 461 -11.72 24.18 -8.29
CA GLU A 461 -12.33 25.53 -8.28
C GLU A 461 -11.28 26.62 -8.55
N TYR A 462 -10.10 26.53 -7.93
CA TYR A 462 -8.98 27.46 -8.18
C TYR A 462 -8.51 27.40 -9.63
N GLY A 463 -8.34 26.22 -10.19
CA GLY A 463 -7.99 26.05 -11.60
C GLY A 463 -9.01 26.69 -12.54
N ALA A 464 -10.30 26.53 -12.27
CA ALA A 464 -11.38 27.15 -13.04
C ALA A 464 -11.32 28.68 -13.00
N GLU A 465 -11.07 29.28 -11.81
CA GLU A 465 -10.94 30.74 -11.69
C GLU A 465 -9.68 31.28 -12.37
N VAL A 466 -8.56 30.56 -12.31
CA VAL A 466 -7.33 30.89 -13.05
C VAL A 466 -7.58 30.86 -14.57
N LEU A 467 -8.32 29.87 -15.07
CA LEU A 467 -8.74 29.81 -16.47
C LEU A 467 -9.62 31.00 -16.87
N ASN A 468 -10.54 31.41 -16.00
CA ASN A 468 -11.32 32.63 -16.18
C ASN A 468 -10.42 33.87 -16.25
N MET A 469 -9.45 34.04 -15.37
CA MET A 469 -8.48 35.13 -15.39
C MET A 469 -7.76 35.25 -16.72
N ILE A 470 -7.20 34.16 -17.26
CA ILE A 470 -6.51 34.20 -18.56
C ILE A 470 -7.47 34.52 -19.72
N ARG A 471 -8.74 34.08 -19.64
CA ARG A 471 -9.77 34.34 -20.65
C ARG A 471 -10.23 35.80 -20.59
N LEU A 472 -10.42 36.36 -19.40
CA LEU A 472 -10.98 37.68 -19.15
C LEU A 472 -9.91 38.78 -19.05
N ARG A 473 -8.66 38.51 -19.39
CA ARG A 473 -7.51 39.41 -19.19
C ARG A 473 -7.66 40.85 -19.74
N GLN A 474 -8.57 41.08 -20.70
CA GLN A 474 -8.88 42.40 -21.26
C GLN A 474 -10.16 43.03 -20.69
N GLN A 475 -10.89 42.32 -19.83
CA GLN A 475 -12.15 42.78 -19.24
C GLN A 475 -11.94 43.11 -17.76
N LYS A 476 -11.70 44.40 -17.48
CA LYS A 476 -11.17 44.88 -16.19
C LYS A 476 -11.94 44.32 -14.98
N ASP A 477 -13.26 44.54 -14.92
CA ASP A 477 -14.07 44.19 -13.73
C ASP A 477 -14.25 42.66 -13.61
N ALA A 478 -14.42 41.95 -14.74
CA ALA A 478 -14.57 40.51 -14.75
C ALA A 478 -13.28 39.81 -14.33
N PHE A 479 -12.11 40.32 -14.76
CA PHE A 479 -10.80 39.79 -14.31
C PHE A 479 -10.65 39.95 -12.79
N ILE A 480 -10.97 41.11 -12.23
CA ILE A 480 -10.87 41.38 -10.78
C ILE A 480 -11.73 40.38 -10.01
N GLY A 481 -12.97 40.12 -10.45
CA GLY A 481 -13.84 39.13 -9.81
C GLY A 481 -13.20 37.72 -9.74
N SER A 482 -12.66 37.22 -10.86
CA SER A 482 -11.98 35.91 -10.86
C SER A 482 -10.68 35.93 -10.05
N TYR A 483 -9.92 37.03 -10.07
CA TYR A 483 -8.72 37.17 -9.24
C TYR A 483 -9.05 37.11 -7.74
N GLU A 484 -10.07 37.81 -7.28
CA GLU A 484 -10.50 37.80 -5.87
C GLU A 484 -10.97 36.42 -5.43
N HIS A 485 -11.75 35.72 -6.29
CA HIS A 485 -12.16 34.34 -6.01
C HIS A 485 -10.95 33.37 -5.96
N ALA A 486 -10.03 33.48 -6.90
CA ALA A 486 -8.82 32.64 -6.90
C ALA A 486 -7.98 32.89 -5.63
N ARG A 487 -7.83 34.16 -5.20
CA ARG A 487 -7.16 34.51 -3.94
C ARG A 487 -7.85 33.93 -2.71
N ALA A 488 -9.17 34.00 -2.66
CA ALA A 488 -9.95 33.41 -1.57
C ALA A 488 -9.80 31.90 -1.49
N LEU A 489 -9.74 31.20 -2.63
CA LEU A 489 -9.50 29.77 -2.68
C LEU A 489 -8.08 29.40 -2.22
N LEU A 490 -7.05 30.19 -2.57
CA LEU A 490 -5.70 29.98 -2.04
C LEU A 490 -5.66 30.12 -0.52
N VAL A 491 -6.33 31.13 0.04
CA VAL A 491 -6.43 31.29 1.51
C VAL A 491 -7.15 30.10 2.13
N LEU A 492 -8.27 29.66 1.55
CA LEU A 492 -9.06 28.54 2.05
C LEU A 492 -8.26 27.20 1.99
N MET A 493 -7.47 26.97 0.93
CA MET A 493 -6.56 25.83 0.86
C MET A 493 -5.51 25.87 1.97
N GLY A 494 -4.93 27.06 2.24
CA GLY A 494 -3.99 27.24 3.35
C GLY A 494 -4.63 27.00 4.72
N GLU A 495 -5.89 27.40 4.92
CA GLU A 495 -6.65 27.11 6.14
C GLU A 495 -6.94 25.61 6.28
N THR A 496 -7.25 24.92 5.18
CA THR A 496 -7.45 23.46 5.16
C THR A 496 -6.15 22.75 5.52
N ASP A 497 -5.04 23.15 4.91
CA ASP A 497 -3.70 22.61 5.20
C ASP A 497 -3.33 22.78 6.69
N ALA A 498 -3.52 23.97 7.24
CA ALA A 498 -3.17 24.31 8.62
C ALA A 498 -3.98 23.55 9.70
N GLN A 499 -5.12 22.94 9.32
CA GLN A 499 -5.90 22.11 10.26
C GLN A 499 -5.23 20.77 10.58
N TYR A 500 -4.27 20.34 9.78
CA TYR A 500 -3.60 19.06 9.91
C TYR A 500 -2.10 19.26 10.20
N LYS A 501 -1.59 18.58 11.19
CA LYS A 501 -0.19 18.72 11.63
C LYS A 501 0.83 18.49 10.52
N ALA A 502 0.56 17.53 9.65
CA ALA A 502 1.43 17.21 8.52
C ALA A 502 1.14 18.04 7.28
N GLY A 503 0.02 18.79 7.27
CA GLY A 503 -0.51 19.42 6.08
C GLY A 503 -1.33 18.49 5.20
N ILE A 504 -1.86 19.04 4.10
CA ILE A 504 -2.64 18.32 3.08
C ILE A 504 -2.19 18.80 1.69
N LYS A 505 -1.84 17.90 0.81
CA LYS A 505 -1.45 18.18 -0.59
C LYS A 505 -2.25 17.34 -1.56
N SER A 506 -2.92 17.98 -2.51
CA SER A 506 -3.64 17.34 -3.59
C SER A 506 -3.31 17.99 -4.93
N GLY A 507 -3.12 17.19 -5.99
CA GLY A 507 -2.74 17.69 -7.32
C GLY A 507 -1.39 18.42 -7.35
N SER A 508 -0.46 18.02 -6.52
CA SER A 508 0.75 18.76 -6.20
C SER A 508 1.82 18.72 -7.29
N LEU A 509 1.82 17.71 -8.17
CA LEU A 509 2.87 17.55 -9.19
C LEU A 509 2.64 18.44 -10.42
N HIS A 510 1.42 18.48 -10.95
CA HIS A 510 1.13 19.17 -12.22
C HIS A 510 0.04 20.23 -12.12
N LEU A 511 -1.07 19.95 -11.41
CA LEU A 511 -2.20 20.88 -11.35
C LEU A 511 -1.81 22.20 -10.66
N MET A 512 -1.43 22.13 -9.39
CA MET A 512 -1.11 23.33 -8.61
C MET A 512 0.06 24.15 -9.17
N PRO A 513 1.20 23.55 -9.58
CA PRO A 513 2.29 24.33 -10.21
C PRO A 513 1.86 25.04 -11.49
N THR A 514 1.04 24.39 -12.32
CA THR A 514 0.54 25.01 -13.57
C THR A 514 -0.43 26.14 -13.27
N PHE A 515 -1.41 25.93 -12.37
CA PHE A 515 -2.38 26.97 -12.03
C PHE A 515 -1.70 28.16 -11.36
N ASN A 516 -0.74 27.95 -10.47
CA ASN A 516 0.04 29.01 -9.84
C ASN A 516 0.82 29.83 -10.89
N ALA A 517 1.50 29.16 -11.83
CA ALA A 517 2.25 29.85 -12.88
C ALA A 517 1.33 30.65 -13.82
N LEU A 518 0.14 30.14 -14.15
CA LEU A 518 -0.88 30.85 -14.95
C LEU A 518 -1.46 32.03 -14.18
N PHE A 519 -1.76 31.87 -12.89
CA PHE A 519 -2.22 32.95 -12.01
C PHE A 519 -1.22 34.11 -11.96
N GLU A 520 0.05 33.82 -11.72
CA GLU A 520 1.13 34.81 -11.65
C GLU A 520 1.32 35.54 -12.99
N ALA A 521 1.32 34.79 -14.10
CA ALA A 521 1.45 35.37 -15.44
C ALA A 521 0.24 36.24 -15.81
N ALA A 522 -1.00 35.79 -15.50
CA ALA A 522 -2.21 36.54 -15.77
C ALA A 522 -2.26 37.83 -14.97
N THR A 523 -1.93 37.78 -13.67
CA THR A 523 -1.92 38.96 -12.79
C THR A 523 -0.84 39.94 -13.19
N THR A 524 0.36 39.47 -13.56
CA THR A 524 1.44 40.33 -14.07
C THR A 524 1.04 41.02 -15.35
N GLY A 525 0.44 40.32 -16.31
CA GLY A 525 -0.05 40.89 -17.56
C GLY A 525 -1.16 41.95 -17.33
N TYR A 526 -2.09 41.66 -16.42
CA TYR A 526 -3.15 42.60 -16.04
C TYR A 526 -2.57 43.87 -15.40
N ASN A 527 -1.66 43.75 -14.43
CA ASN A 527 -1.00 44.90 -13.80
C ASN A 527 -0.30 45.80 -14.83
N ALA A 528 0.41 45.19 -15.81
CA ALA A 528 1.05 45.94 -16.88
C ALA A 528 0.05 46.69 -17.80
N ALA A 529 -1.04 46.00 -18.17
CA ALA A 529 -2.04 46.57 -19.10
C ALA A 529 -2.88 47.68 -18.48
N PHE A 530 -3.21 47.59 -17.20
CA PHE A 530 -4.12 48.49 -16.50
C PHE A 530 -3.46 49.37 -15.42
N HIS A 531 -2.13 49.33 -15.31
CA HIS A 531 -1.36 50.02 -14.25
C HIS A 531 -1.89 49.72 -12.85
N ALA A 532 -2.29 48.45 -12.63
CA ALA A 532 -2.80 47.97 -11.37
C ALA A 532 -1.64 47.50 -10.45
N GLY A 533 -1.96 47.30 -9.17
CA GLY A 533 -1.00 46.86 -8.16
C GLY A 533 -1.43 45.56 -7.48
N LEU A 534 -2.05 44.62 -8.20
CA LEU A 534 -2.49 43.35 -7.65
C LEU A 534 -1.29 42.49 -7.26
N ASP A 535 -1.42 41.77 -6.15
CA ASP A 535 -0.41 40.81 -5.72
C ASP A 535 -0.31 39.62 -6.73
N THR A 536 0.88 39.44 -7.30
CA THR A 536 1.14 38.42 -8.32
C THR A 536 1.46 37.03 -7.73
N LYS A 537 1.73 36.94 -6.42
CA LYS A 537 2.15 35.68 -5.82
C LYS A 537 0.95 34.77 -5.55
N ALA A 538 1.04 33.56 -6.04
CA ALA A 538 0.14 32.47 -5.64
C ALA A 538 0.59 31.96 -4.26
N VAL A 539 0.09 32.59 -3.19
CA VAL A 539 0.46 32.23 -1.81
C VAL A 539 -0.40 31.06 -1.35
N TYR A 540 0.02 29.90 -1.75
CA TYR A 540 -0.26 28.64 -1.11
C TYR A 540 1.08 27.90 -1.02
N SER A 541 1.62 27.87 0.16
CA SER A 541 2.93 27.21 0.43
C SER A 541 2.72 25.86 1.09
#